data_b47cb1fff4b74a21a07c287e86512e70
#
_entry.id   b47cb1fff4b74a21a07c287e86512e70
#
_cell.length_a   1.000
_cell.length_b   1.000
_cell.length_c   1.000
_cell.angle_alpha   90.00
_cell.angle_beta   90.00
_cell.angle_gamma   90.00
#
_symmetry.space_group_name_H-M   'P 1'
#
loop_
_entity.id
_entity.type
_entity.pdbx_description
1 polymer ?
#
loop_
_entity_poly.entity_id
_entity_poly.type
_entity_poly.pdbx_seq_one_letter_code
_entity_poly.pdbx_strand_id
1 'polypeptide(L)'
;MITVSFTRPLYLLLAGVALCNGALLAADKPPPGVIVAPVRLVEFADRIEALGTLSADESVDLTATVTETISAILFDDGDRVEKDQVLVEMTNQEQHAQREEARSTTNEAYRQYQRIKPLAAEGTAAASLLDERQRQWETAKARLAAIESRLADRLIKAPFAGVVGLRDLSVGALVQPGDLITTLDDDRVMKLEFPLSATYLDVLHPDLEVIAT
;
A
#
# COMPACT_ATOMS: atom_id res chain seq x y z
N MET A 1 60.67 41.26 17.97
CA MET A 1 61.03 42.62 18.40
C MET A 1 61.25 42.59 19.92
N ILE A 2 62.35 43.12 20.37
CA ILE A 2 62.90 43.32 21.69
C ILE A 2 63.87 42.22 22.13
N THR A 3 65.05 42.25 21.82
CA THR A 3 66.33 42.92 22.14
C THR A 3 66.51 43.20 23.65
N VAL A 4 67.63 42.76 24.15
CA VAL A 4 68.55 43.42 25.07
C VAL A 4 69.40 42.33 25.76
N SER A 5 70.67 42.11 25.49
CA SER A 5 71.89 42.84 25.55
C SER A 5 72.58 42.80 26.93
N PHE A 6 73.85 42.38 26.87
CA PHE A 6 75.03 42.75 27.73
C PHE A 6 75.15 42.18 29.17
N THR A 7 76.25 41.61 29.60
CA THR A 7 77.63 42.14 29.69
C THR A 7 78.60 41.01 30.06
N ARG A 8 79.83 41.12 29.59
CA ARG A 8 81.07 40.47 30.06
C ARG A 8 81.68 41.31 31.24
N PRO A 9 82.52 40.76 32.08
CA PRO A 9 83.94 40.57 31.78
C PRO A 9 84.58 39.33 32.46
N LEU A 10 85.56 38.72 31.86
CA LEU A 10 87.04 38.84 31.82
C LEU A 10 87.74 38.50 33.13
N TYR A 11 88.87 37.74 32.97
CA TYR A 11 90.02 37.40 33.81
C TYR A 11 89.92 36.04 34.57
N LEU A 12 90.87 35.24 34.55
CA LEU A 12 92.25 35.03 34.28
C LEU A 12 92.61 33.63 34.82
N LEU A 13 93.33 32.83 34.01
CA LEU A 13 94.47 32.01 34.33
C LEU A 13 94.55 31.19 35.61
N LEU A 14 94.64 29.90 35.57
CA LEU A 14 95.85 29.17 35.95
C LEU A 14 95.72 27.65 35.59
N ALA A 15 96.83 27.12 35.12
CA ALA A 15 97.07 25.76 34.68
C ALA A 15 96.96 24.71 35.81
N GLY A 16 96.68 23.51 35.43
CA GLY A 16 96.86 22.34 36.29
C GLY A 16 96.23 21.04 35.79
N VAL A 17 97.07 20.31 35.03
CA VAL A 17 97.28 18.82 35.03
C VAL A 17 96.05 17.91 35.02
N ALA A 18 95.96 17.26 33.87
CA ALA A 18 95.59 15.87 33.60
C ALA A 18 94.92 15.05 34.70
N LEU A 19 93.75 14.54 34.38
CA LEU A 19 93.40 13.14 34.62
C LEU A 19 92.27 12.74 33.68
N CYS A 20 92.57 11.72 32.86
CA CYS A 20 91.61 10.99 32.01
C CYS A 20 90.40 10.57 32.86
N ASN A 21 89.25 11.06 32.52
CA ASN A 21 88.01 10.40 32.78
C ASN A 21 87.20 10.42 31.49
N GLY A 22 87.20 9.28 30.79
CA GLY A 22 86.36 9.04 29.70
C GLY A 22 84.88 9.04 30.19
N ALA A 23 84.25 10.18 30.09
CA ALA A 23 82.80 10.23 30.18
C ALA A 23 82.27 9.68 28.83
N LEU A 24 81.75 8.47 28.89
CA LEU A 24 80.87 7.98 27.86
C LEU A 24 79.73 8.99 27.68
N LEU A 25 79.84 9.78 26.64
CA LEU A 25 78.68 10.54 26.16
C LEU A 25 77.68 9.49 25.66
N ALA A 26 76.80 9.08 26.54
CA ALA A 26 75.57 8.42 26.08
C ALA A 26 74.86 9.45 25.21
N ALA A 27 74.92 9.21 23.89
CA ALA A 27 74.14 9.97 22.95
C ALA A 27 72.69 9.72 23.28
N ASP A 28 72.07 10.70 23.94
CA ASP A 28 70.64 10.70 24.22
C ASP A 28 69.93 10.72 22.87
N LYS A 29 69.49 9.51 22.43
CA LYS A 29 68.73 9.38 21.17
C LYS A 29 67.44 10.12 21.40
N PRO A 30 67.14 11.14 20.57
CA PRO A 30 65.86 11.82 20.71
C PRO A 30 64.74 10.78 20.65
N PRO A 31 63.73 10.86 21.50
CA PRO A 31 62.60 9.95 21.51
C PRO A 31 61.96 9.89 20.12
N PRO A 32 61.60 8.70 19.61
CA PRO A 32 60.97 8.60 18.33
C PRO A 32 59.74 9.49 18.25
N GLY A 33 59.66 10.32 17.25
CA GLY A 33 58.48 11.14 17.01
C GLY A 33 57.27 10.25 16.76
N VAL A 34 56.23 10.37 17.56
CA VAL A 34 54.97 9.67 17.38
C VAL A 34 53.92 10.66 16.84
N ILE A 35 53.21 10.24 15.83
CA ILE A 35 52.10 11.01 15.32
C ILE A 35 50.89 10.63 16.18
N VAL A 36 50.35 11.58 16.90
CA VAL A 36 49.09 11.43 17.68
C VAL A 36 47.97 12.12 16.97
N ALA A 37 46.83 11.43 16.87
CA ALA A 37 45.61 12.02 16.42
C ALA A 37 44.58 12.02 17.55
N PRO A 38 43.78 13.06 17.69
CA PRO A 38 42.72 13.07 18.71
C PRO A 38 41.70 11.97 18.42
N VAL A 39 41.36 11.21 19.44
CA VAL A 39 40.26 10.25 19.37
C VAL A 39 38.96 11.04 19.32
N ARG A 40 38.18 10.80 18.28
CA ARG A 40 36.83 11.35 18.17
C ARG A 40 35.86 10.17 18.24
N LEU A 41 34.85 10.30 19.10
CA LEU A 41 33.70 9.41 19.06
C LEU A 41 32.92 9.77 17.78
N VAL A 42 32.78 8.84 16.89
CA VAL A 42 31.95 8.96 15.68
C VAL A 42 30.87 7.89 15.81
N GLU A 43 29.63 8.28 15.60
CA GLU A 43 28.54 7.33 15.50
C GLU A 43 28.76 6.50 14.24
N PHE A 44 28.96 5.21 14.44
CA PHE A 44 29.16 4.27 13.31
C PHE A 44 27.85 3.53 13.08
N ALA A 45 27.24 3.77 11.93
CA ALA A 45 26.07 3.03 11.49
C ALA A 45 26.51 2.00 10.44
N ASP A 46 26.25 0.75 10.71
CA ASP A 46 26.40 -0.33 9.72
C ASP A 46 25.17 -0.31 8.81
N ARG A 47 25.37 -0.04 7.52
CA ARG A 47 24.30 0.00 6.54
C ARG A 47 24.31 -1.29 5.76
N ILE A 48 23.17 -1.96 5.81
CA ILE A 48 22.93 -3.19 5.05
C ILE A 48 22.13 -2.80 3.81
N GLU A 49 22.67 -3.08 2.65
CA GLU A 49 21.97 -2.90 1.37
C GLU A 49 21.37 -4.23 0.94
N ALA A 50 20.09 -4.22 0.60
CA ALA A 50 19.38 -5.38 0.08
C ALA A 50 18.48 -4.97 -1.08
N LEU A 51 18.33 -5.86 -2.05
CA LEU A 51 17.34 -5.69 -3.10
C LEU A 51 16.01 -6.24 -2.61
N GLY A 52 14.95 -5.45 -2.76
CA GLY A 52 13.61 -5.83 -2.35
C GLY A 52 12.59 -5.59 -3.44
N THR A 53 11.41 -6.17 -3.26
CA THR A 53 10.23 -5.95 -4.10
C THR A 53 9.22 -5.14 -3.30
N LEU A 54 8.75 -4.05 -3.91
CA LEU A 54 7.70 -3.22 -3.37
C LEU A 54 6.38 -3.65 -3.99
N SER A 55 5.38 -3.98 -3.17
CA SER A 55 4.04 -4.35 -3.60
C SER A 55 2.98 -3.56 -2.84
N ALA A 56 1.79 -3.43 -3.42
CA ALA A 56 0.66 -2.83 -2.72
C ALA A 56 0.23 -3.70 -1.52
N ASP A 57 -0.37 -3.08 -0.49
CA ASP A 57 -0.90 -3.81 0.66
C ASP A 57 -2.05 -4.74 0.25
N GLU A 58 -2.95 -4.23 -0.57
CA GLU A 58 -4.03 -4.99 -1.21
C GLU A 58 -3.94 -4.83 -2.73
N SER A 59 -3.98 -5.96 -3.43
CA SER A 59 -4.02 -6.03 -4.90
C SER A 59 -5.07 -7.05 -5.30
N VAL A 60 -5.89 -6.72 -6.28
CA VAL A 60 -6.95 -7.61 -6.79
C VAL A 60 -7.03 -7.55 -8.30
N ASP A 61 -7.21 -8.72 -8.90
CA ASP A 61 -7.52 -8.85 -10.31
C ASP A 61 -9.04 -8.69 -10.50
N LEU A 62 -9.45 -7.62 -11.18
CA LEU A 62 -10.84 -7.39 -11.54
C LEU A 62 -11.15 -8.19 -12.81
N THR A 63 -12.00 -9.19 -12.67
CA THR A 63 -12.35 -10.12 -13.75
C THR A 63 -13.82 -10.01 -14.12
N ALA A 64 -14.16 -10.39 -15.35
CA ALA A 64 -15.54 -10.53 -15.78
C ALA A 64 -16.22 -11.67 -15.01
N THR A 65 -17.49 -11.47 -14.63
CA THR A 65 -18.30 -12.46 -13.91
C THR A 65 -19.32 -13.15 -14.82
N VAL A 66 -19.62 -12.57 -15.97
CA VAL A 66 -20.57 -13.08 -16.96
C VAL A 66 -19.99 -13.02 -18.36
N THR A 67 -20.53 -13.84 -19.28
CA THR A 67 -20.22 -13.71 -20.71
C THR A 67 -21.08 -12.61 -21.31
N GLU A 68 -20.44 -11.47 -21.67
CA GLU A 68 -21.16 -10.32 -22.23
C GLU A 68 -20.20 -9.41 -23.00
N THR A 69 -20.73 -8.50 -23.80
CA THR A 69 -19.95 -7.51 -24.54
C THR A 69 -19.76 -6.25 -23.69
N ILE A 70 -18.55 -5.71 -23.67
CA ILE A 70 -18.24 -4.43 -23.01
C ILE A 70 -18.94 -3.29 -23.75
N SER A 71 -19.81 -2.55 -23.07
CA SER A 71 -20.52 -1.40 -23.61
C SER A 71 -19.80 -0.07 -23.33
N ALA A 72 -19.16 0.05 -22.18
CA ALA A 72 -18.39 1.24 -21.81
C ALA A 72 -17.25 0.88 -20.86
N ILE A 73 -16.15 1.64 -20.95
CA ILE A 73 -15.04 1.63 -20.01
C ILE A 73 -14.92 3.06 -19.47
N LEU A 74 -14.95 3.20 -18.16
CA LEU A 74 -15.07 4.47 -17.45
C LEU A 74 -13.82 4.84 -16.66
N PHE A 75 -12.66 4.33 -17.05
CA PHE A 75 -11.36 4.65 -16.47
C PHE A 75 -10.28 4.63 -17.57
N ASP A 76 -9.19 5.33 -17.32
CA ASP A 76 -7.95 5.23 -18.08
C ASP A 76 -6.86 4.51 -17.28
N ASP A 77 -5.85 3.99 -17.97
CA ASP A 77 -4.75 3.24 -17.37
C ASP A 77 -4.00 4.09 -16.34
N GLY A 78 -3.88 3.59 -15.12
CA GLY A 78 -3.23 4.27 -14.01
C GLY A 78 -4.14 5.28 -13.27
N ASP A 79 -5.43 5.35 -13.59
CA ASP A 79 -6.35 6.24 -12.89
C ASP A 79 -6.54 5.83 -11.43
N ARG A 80 -6.75 6.86 -10.58
CA ARG A 80 -7.17 6.66 -9.20
C ARG A 80 -8.69 6.60 -9.13
N VAL A 81 -9.19 5.54 -8.50
CA VAL A 81 -10.62 5.27 -8.38
C VAL A 81 -11.06 5.17 -6.93
N GLU A 82 -12.32 5.46 -6.69
CA GLU A 82 -12.96 5.34 -5.38
C GLU A 82 -13.63 3.98 -5.22
N LYS A 83 -13.85 3.58 -3.96
CA LYS A 83 -14.63 2.38 -3.65
C LYS A 83 -16.03 2.49 -4.27
N ASP A 84 -16.52 1.37 -4.82
CA ASP A 84 -17.82 1.23 -5.49
C ASP A 84 -17.97 2.03 -6.80
N GLN A 85 -16.90 2.71 -7.26
CA GLN A 85 -16.88 3.36 -8.57
C GLN A 85 -17.04 2.31 -9.67
N VAL A 86 -17.92 2.59 -10.64
CA VAL A 86 -18.12 1.74 -11.81
C VAL A 86 -16.94 1.95 -12.76
N LEU A 87 -16.26 0.87 -13.12
CA LEU A 87 -15.10 0.88 -14.02
C LEU A 87 -15.48 0.42 -15.43
N VAL A 88 -16.29 -0.64 -15.51
CA VAL A 88 -16.74 -1.20 -16.80
C VAL A 88 -18.22 -1.49 -16.74
N GLU A 89 -18.91 -1.12 -17.81
CA GLU A 89 -20.28 -1.52 -18.06
C GLU A 89 -20.33 -2.51 -19.21
N MET A 90 -21.06 -3.60 -19.01
CA MET A 90 -21.37 -4.58 -20.05
C MET A 90 -22.76 -4.33 -20.62
N THR A 91 -23.08 -4.92 -21.75
CA THR A 91 -24.42 -4.83 -22.38
C THR A 91 -25.49 -5.30 -21.39
N ASN A 92 -26.49 -4.45 -21.13
CA ASN A 92 -27.44 -4.65 -20.04
C ASN A 92 -28.88 -4.21 -20.38
N GLN A 93 -29.18 -3.86 -21.64
CA GLN A 93 -30.47 -3.30 -22.05
C GLN A 93 -31.64 -4.25 -21.78
N GLU A 94 -31.49 -5.56 -22.08
CA GLU A 94 -32.48 -6.57 -21.79
C GLU A 94 -32.77 -6.70 -20.30
N GLN A 95 -31.71 -6.67 -19.46
CA GLN A 95 -31.80 -6.76 -17.99
C GLN A 95 -32.48 -5.54 -17.39
N HIS A 96 -32.22 -4.36 -17.95
CA HIS A 96 -32.95 -3.14 -17.56
C HIS A 96 -34.45 -3.25 -17.83
N ALA A 97 -34.83 -3.74 -19.01
CA ALA A 97 -36.24 -3.97 -19.36
C ALA A 97 -36.88 -5.01 -18.43
N GLN A 98 -36.22 -6.14 -18.19
CA GLN A 98 -36.68 -7.18 -17.25
C GLN A 98 -36.81 -6.64 -15.81
N ARG A 99 -35.90 -5.79 -15.36
CA ARG A 99 -35.98 -5.15 -14.02
C ARG A 99 -37.23 -4.26 -13.92
N GLU A 100 -37.53 -3.43 -14.94
CA GLU A 100 -38.70 -2.56 -14.93
C GLU A 100 -40.01 -3.37 -14.96
N GLU A 101 -40.06 -4.47 -15.69
CA GLU A 101 -41.21 -5.42 -15.69
C GLU A 101 -41.39 -6.02 -14.29
N ALA A 102 -40.31 -6.58 -13.68
CA ALA A 102 -40.37 -7.18 -12.36
C ALA A 102 -40.73 -6.18 -11.28
N ARG A 103 -40.22 -4.95 -11.37
CA ARG A 103 -40.54 -3.84 -10.47
C ARG A 103 -42.03 -3.46 -10.56
N SER A 104 -42.57 -3.37 -11.79
CA SER A 104 -43.99 -3.11 -12.00
C SER A 104 -44.87 -4.19 -11.40
N THR A 105 -44.50 -5.46 -11.60
CA THR A 105 -45.19 -6.62 -11.03
C THR A 105 -45.14 -6.62 -9.51
N THR A 106 -43.97 -6.32 -8.92
CA THR A 106 -43.79 -6.22 -7.46
C THR A 106 -44.65 -5.12 -6.86
N ASN A 107 -44.68 -3.94 -7.50
CA ASN A 107 -45.49 -2.82 -7.06
C ASN A 107 -47.02 -3.15 -7.13
N GLU A 108 -47.44 -3.86 -8.18
CA GLU A 108 -48.84 -4.29 -8.29
C GLU A 108 -49.22 -5.30 -7.20
N ALA A 109 -48.39 -6.31 -6.98
CA ALA A 109 -48.61 -7.31 -5.93
C ALA A 109 -48.64 -6.64 -4.53
N TYR A 110 -47.75 -5.67 -4.30
CA TYR A 110 -47.74 -4.88 -3.06
C TYR A 110 -49.05 -4.07 -2.86
N ARG A 111 -49.51 -3.37 -3.91
CA ARG A 111 -50.78 -2.62 -3.83
C ARG A 111 -51.97 -3.54 -3.54
N GLN A 112 -52.00 -4.74 -4.13
CA GLN A 112 -53.05 -5.74 -3.86
C GLN A 112 -53.00 -6.24 -2.39
N TYR A 113 -51.80 -6.57 -1.88
CA TYR A 113 -51.59 -6.92 -0.49
C TYR A 113 -52.07 -5.81 0.46
N GLN A 114 -51.64 -4.57 0.22
CA GLN A 114 -52.04 -3.40 1.04
C GLN A 114 -53.54 -3.14 1.02
N ARG A 115 -54.23 -3.45 -0.06
CA ARG A 115 -55.69 -3.31 -0.17
C ARG A 115 -56.43 -4.32 0.68
N ILE A 116 -55.93 -5.56 0.72
CA ILE A 116 -56.61 -6.65 1.50
C ILE A 116 -56.30 -6.59 2.97
N LYS A 117 -55.11 -6.09 3.34
CA LYS A 117 -54.64 -6.05 4.73
C LYS A 117 -55.64 -5.40 5.74
N PRO A 118 -56.18 -4.20 5.51
CA PRO A 118 -57.17 -3.62 6.42
C PRO A 118 -58.47 -4.39 6.40
N LEU A 119 -58.93 -4.90 5.23
CA LEU A 119 -60.18 -5.66 5.12
C LEU A 119 -60.15 -6.98 5.91
N ALA A 120 -58.97 -7.63 5.94
CA ALA A 120 -58.76 -8.83 6.75
C ALA A 120 -58.74 -8.49 8.24
N ALA A 121 -58.15 -7.35 8.64
CA ALA A 121 -58.14 -6.88 10.04
C ALA A 121 -59.56 -6.56 10.56
N GLU A 122 -60.43 -6.09 9.68
CA GLU A 122 -61.84 -5.81 9.98
C GLU A 122 -62.75 -7.04 9.89
N GLY A 123 -62.18 -8.22 9.55
CA GLY A 123 -62.93 -9.47 9.37
C GLY A 123 -63.78 -9.54 8.09
N THR A 124 -63.64 -8.56 7.19
CA THR A 124 -64.39 -8.48 5.90
C THR A 124 -63.77 -9.33 4.81
N ALA A 125 -62.47 -9.62 4.87
CA ALA A 125 -61.77 -10.52 3.97
C ALA A 125 -61.26 -11.75 4.73
N ALA A 126 -61.18 -12.90 4.03
CA ALA A 126 -60.64 -14.12 4.62
C ALA A 126 -59.12 -14.00 4.86
N ALA A 127 -58.64 -14.51 6.00
CA ALA A 127 -57.22 -14.53 6.34
C ALA A 127 -56.41 -15.26 5.27
N SER A 128 -56.95 -16.34 4.68
CA SER A 128 -56.30 -17.06 3.57
C SER A 128 -56.06 -16.20 2.32
N LEU A 129 -56.92 -15.21 2.07
CA LEU A 129 -56.74 -14.28 0.95
C LEU A 129 -55.60 -13.28 1.27
N LEU A 130 -55.49 -12.83 2.49
CA LEU A 130 -54.40 -11.99 2.94
C LEU A 130 -53.06 -12.74 2.77
N ASP A 131 -52.98 -13.97 3.26
CA ASP A 131 -51.78 -14.82 3.17
C ASP A 131 -51.42 -15.09 1.71
N GLU A 132 -52.41 -15.28 0.83
CA GLU A 132 -52.17 -15.46 -0.60
C GLU A 132 -51.58 -14.20 -1.22
N ARG A 133 -52.11 -13.01 -0.94
CA ARG A 133 -51.57 -11.73 -1.48
C ARG A 133 -50.19 -11.41 -0.93
N GLN A 134 -49.93 -11.75 0.32
CA GLN A 134 -48.59 -11.60 0.92
C GLN A 134 -47.58 -12.51 0.22
N ARG A 135 -47.89 -13.80 0.02
CA ARG A 135 -47.01 -14.72 -0.71
C ARG A 135 -46.69 -14.24 -2.12
N GLN A 136 -47.76 -13.74 -2.84
CA GLN A 136 -47.57 -13.19 -4.20
C GLN A 136 -46.62 -12.00 -4.23
N TRP A 137 -46.75 -11.08 -3.28
CA TRP A 137 -45.85 -9.96 -3.14
C TRP A 137 -44.42 -10.39 -2.78
N GLU A 138 -44.22 -11.29 -1.83
CA GLU A 138 -42.93 -11.81 -1.42
C GLU A 138 -42.23 -12.54 -2.60
N THR A 139 -42.98 -13.32 -3.37
CA THR A 139 -42.48 -14.00 -4.56
C THR A 139 -42.03 -13.00 -5.65
N ALA A 140 -42.87 -11.97 -5.92
CA ALA A 140 -42.52 -10.93 -6.87
C ALA A 140 -41.27 -10.14 -6.44
N LYS A 141 -41.18 -9.81 -5.14
CA LYS A 141 -40.01 -9.13 -4.55
C LYS A 141 -38.74 -9.96 -4.67
N ALA A 142 -38.80 -11.27 -4.41
CA ALA A 142 -37.66 -12.16 -4.57
C ALA A 142 -37.20 -12.26 -6.03
N ARG A 143 -38.15 -12.27 -6.98
CA ARG A 143 -37.84 -12.26 -8.41
C ARG A 143 -37.17 -10.96 -8.85
N LEU A 144 -37.63 -9.81 -8.38
CA LEU A 144 -37.01 -8.52 -8.64
C LEU A 144 -35.58 -8.50 -8.11
N ALA A 145 -35.34 -8.95 -6.88
CA ALA A 145 -34.00 -9.01 -6.29
C ALA A 145 -33.04 -9.90 -7.10
N ALA A 146 -33.51 -11.03 -7.63
CA ALA A 146 -32.71 -11.89 -8.48
C ALA A 146 -32.30 -11.22 -9.81
N ILE A 147 -33.21 -10.40 -10.39
CA ILE A 147 -32.91 -9.64 -11.63
C ILE A 147 -31.92 -8.50 -11.33
N GLU A 148 -32.09 -7.80 -10.21
CA GLU A 148 -31.18 -6.73 -9.77
C GLU A 148 -29.76 -7.27 -9.52
N SER A 149 -29.64 -8.47 -8.93
CA SER A 149 -28.34 -9.13 -8.78
C SER A 149 -27.68 -9.42 -10.13
N ARG A 150 -28.41 -9.99 -11.09
CA ARG A 150 -27.90 -10.25 -12.44
C ARG A 150 -27.51 -8.99 -13.19
N LEU A 151 -28.18 -7.87 -12.93
CA LEU A 151 -27.82 -6.57 -13.49
C LEU A 151 -26.53 -6.05 -12.86
N ALA A 152 -26.38 -6.23 -11.53
CA ALA A 152 -25.15 -5.85 -10.82
C ALA A 152 -23.92 -6.61 -11.33
N ASP A 153 -24.07 -7.88 -11.70
CA ASP A 153 -22.99 -8.72 -12.25
C ASP A 153 -22.44 -8.18 -13.60
N ARG A 154 -23.15 -7.25 -14.26
CA ARG A 154 -22.73 -6.61 -15.52
C ARG A 154 -21.98 -5.29 -15.29
N LEU A 155 -21.81 -4.88 -14.06
CA LEU A 155 -21.06 -3.70 -13.67
C LEU A 155 -19.82 -4.14 -12.90
N ILE A 156 -18.65 -3.91 -13.47
CA ILE A 156 -17.40 -4.10 -12.73
C ILE A 156 -17.13 -2.84 -11.92
N LYS A 157 -17.02 -3.01 -10.61
CA LYS A 157 -16.80 -1.92 -9.65
C LYS A 157 -15.52 -2.14 -8.87
N ALA A 158 -14.91 -1.05 -8.44
CA ALA A 158 -13.76 -1.08 -7.54
C ALA A 158 -14.19 -1.53 -6.13
N PRO A 159 -13.64 -2.62 -5.56
CA PRO A 159 -13.98 -3.10 -4.23
C PRO A 159 -13.40 -2.20 -3.12
N PHE A 160 -12.34 -1.47 -3.40
CA PHE A 160 -11.72 -0.48 -2.53
C PHE A 160 -11.19 0.70 -3.37
N ALA A 161 -10.75 1.76 -2.72
CA ALA A 161 -10.11 2.90 -3.40
C ALA A 161 -8.64 2.59 -3.67
N GLY A 162 -8.16 2.88 -4.89
CA GLY A 162 -6.80 2.56 -5.29
C GLY A 162 -6.46 3.07 -6.68
N VAL A 163 -5.44 2.50 -7.28
CA VAL A 163 -4.98 2.80 -8.64
C VAL A 163 -5.24 1.59 -9.52
N VAL A 164 -5.92 1.81 -10.64
CA VAL A 164 -6.15 0.75 -11.64
C VAL A 164 -4.90 0.53 -12.48
N GLY A 165 -4.69 -0.72 -12.86
CA GLY A 165 -3.59 -1.13 -13.74
C GLY A 165 -3.89 -0.88 -15.22
N LEU A 166 -3.14 -1.57 -16.07
CA LEU A 166 -3.34 -1.52 -17.52
C LEU A 166 -4.57 -2.35 -17.92
N ARG A 167 -5.21 -1.95 -18.99
CA ARG A 167 -6.30 -2.68 -19.62
C ARG A 167 -5.88 -3.24 -20.98
N ASP A 168 -6.23 -4.49 -21.23
CA ASP A 168 -6.01 -5.12 -22.54
C ASP A 168 -7.31 -5.24 -23.35
N LEU A 169 -8.40 -4.63 -22.87
CA LEU A 169 -9.72 -4.77 -23.43
C LEU A 169 -10.23 -3.43 -24.00
N SER A 170 -11.07 -3.54 -25.02
CA SER A 170 -11.69 -2.40 -25.69
C SER A 170 -13.22 -2.49 -25.66
N VAL A 171 -13.88 -1.35 -25.78
CA VAL A 171 -15.32 -1.31 -25.98
C VAL A 171 -15.70 -2.14 -27.20
N GLY A 172 -16.71 -3.00 -27.08
CA GLY A 172 -17.13 -3.97 -28.09
C GLY A 172 -16.47 -5.34 -27.96
N ALA A 173 -15.51 -5.55 -27.07
CA ALA A 173 -14.93 -6.87 -26.80
C ALA A 173 -15.95 -7.77 -26.08
N LEU A 174 -15.99 -9.04 -26.48
CA LEU A 174 -16.71 -10.08 -25.76
C LEU A 174 -15.82 -10.65 -24.67
N VAL A 175 -16.29 -10.66 -23.43
CA VAL A 175 -15.60 -11.22 -22.27
C VAL A 175 -16.34 -12.42 -21.71
N GLN A 176 -15.61 -13.30 -21.03
CA GLN A 176 -16.13 -14.51 -20.38
C GLN A 176 -15.76 -14.49 -18.88
N PRO A 177 -16.47 -15.24 -18.03
CA PRO A 177 -16.13 -15.36 -16.63
C PRO A 177 -14.67 -15.76 -16.42
N GLY A 178 -13.92 -14.95 -15.67
CA GLY A 178 -12.50 -15.13 -15.40
C GLY A 178 -11.56 -14.33 -16.31
N ASP A 179 -12.05 -13.71 -17.40
CA ASP A 179 -11.21 -12.81 -18.19
C ASP A 179 -10.81 -11.59 -17.37
N LEU A 180 -9.52 -11.28 -17.36
CA LEU A 180 -8.97 -10.13 -16.67
C LEU A 180 -9.40 -8.84 -17.37
N ILE A 181 -9.95 -7.91 -16.61
CA ILE A 181 -10.33 -6.58 -17.06
C ILE A 181 -9.20 -5.58 -16.77
N THR A 182 -8.77 -5.52 -15.52
CA THR A 182 -7.65 -4.72 -15.03
C THR A 182 -7.28 -5.19 -13.63
N THR A 183 -6.16 -4.71 -13.10
CA THR A 183 -5.80 -4.86 -11.69
C THR A 183 -6.22 -3.62 -10.90
N LEU A 184 -6.36 -3.76 -9.58
CA LEU A 184 -6.58 -2.64 -8.68
C LEU A 184 -5.67 -2.79 -7.47
N ASP A 185 -4.85 -1.79 -7.23
CA ASP A 185 -3.84 -1.76 -6.18
C ASP A 185 -4.13 -0.65 -5.16
N ASP A 186 -4.12 -0.99 -3.87
CA ASP A 186 -4.14 0.01 -2.80
C ASP A 186 -2.72 0.49 -2.53
N ASP A 187 -2.41 1.69 -3.00
CA ASP A 187 -1.09 2.32 -2.90
C ASP A 187 -0.89 3.17 -1.63
N ARG A 188 -1.88 3.21 -0.71
CA ARG A 188 -1.79 3.98 0.54
C ARG A 188 -0.73 3.42 1.48
N VAL A 189 -0.59 2.11 1.49
CA VAL A 189 0.43 1.38 2.25
C VAL A 189 1.11 0.42 1.29
N MET A 190 2.44 0.42 1.31
CA MET A 190 3.23 -0.47 0.47
C MET A 190 3.98 -1.47 1.35
N LYS A 191 4.01 -2.71 0.92
CA LYS A 191 4.80 -3.80 1.52
C LYS A 191 6.14 -3.90 0.82
N LEU A 192 7.21 -3.82 1.58
CA LEU A 192 8.57 -4.05 1.08
C LEU A 192 9.06 -5.41 1.58
N GLU A 193 9.31 -6.32 0.66
CA GLU A 193 9.89 -7.63 0.93
C GLU A 193 11.31 -7.68 0.42
N PHE A 194 12.26 -8.01 1.28
CA PHE A 194 13.66 -8.15 0.90
C PHE A 194 14.34 -9.27 1.68
N PRO A 195 15.18 -10.09 1.04
CA PRO A 195 15.93 -11.14 1.70
C PRO A 195 17.13 -10.55 2.44
N LEU A 196 17.29 -10.92 3.71
CA LEU A 196 18.48 -10.60 4.50
C LEU A 196 19.24 -11.86 4.86
N SER A 197 20.58 -11.74 4.96
CA SER A 197 21.41 -12.84 5.46
C SER A 197 21.08 -13.13 6.92
N ALA A 198 21.05 -14.42 7.29
CA ALA A 198 20.85 -14.85 8.67
C ALA A 198 21.87 -14.27 9.68
N THR A 199 23.00 -13.77 9.19
CA THR A 199 24.03 -13.11 10.01
C THR A 199 23.50 -11.84 10.72
N TYR A 200 22.45 -11.21 10.17
CA TYR A 200 21.89 -9.97 10.69
C TYR A 200 20.66 -10.17 11.58
N LEU A 201 20.28 -11.43 11.85
CA LEU A 201 19.10 -11.73 12.67
C LEU A 201 19.13 -11.11 14.07
N ASP A 202 20.31 -11.01 14.66
CA ASP A 202 20.49 -10.49 16.03
C ASP A 202 20.24 -8.97 16.14
N VAL A 203 20.30 -8.26 15.01
CA VAL A 203 20.07 -6.80 14.96
C VAL A 203 18.68 -6.43 14.46
N LEU A 204 17.93 -7.40 13.96
CA LEU A 204 16.56 -7.17 13.49
C LEU A 204 15.60 -7.17 14.67
N HIS A 205 14.85 -6.07 14.77
CA HIS A 205 13.75 -5.93 15.74
C HIS A 205 12.57 -5.22 15.09
N PRO A 206 11.34 -5.42 15.58
CA PRO A 206 10.20 -4.63 15.15
C PRO A 206 10.50 -3.13 15.26
N ASP A 207 9.93 -2.33 14.37
CA ASP A 207 10.07 -0.88 14.29
C ASP A 207 11.48 -0.38 13.85
N LEU A 208 12.29 -1.25 13.25
CA LEU A 208 13.53 -0.83 12.62
C LEU A 208 13.23 0.07 11.41
N GLU A 209 13.85 1.23 11.35
CA GLU A 209 13.69 2.15 10.22
C GLU A 209 14.43 1.60 8.98
N VAL A 210 13.69 1.49 7.87
CA VAL A 210 14.20 1.05 6.57
C VAL A 210 14.06 2.19 5.58
N ILE A 211 15.14 2.52 4.87
CA ILE A 211 15.13 3.55 3.82
C ILE A 211 15.14 2.84 2.47
N ALA A 212 14.06 3.01 1.71
CA ALA A 212 13.98 2.55 0.32
C ALA A 212 14.36 3.72 -0.61
N THR A 213 15.24 3.46 -1.61
CA THR A 213 15.70 4.46 -2.59
C THR A 213 15.59 3.91 -4.01
#